data_87d210803f0605cc7acb4fa3a9a457d4
#
_entry.id   87d210803f0605cc7acb4fa3a9a457d4
#
_cell.length_a   1.000
_cell.length_b   1.000
_cell.length_c   1.000
_cell.angle_alpha   90.00
_cell.angle_beta   90.00
_cell.angle_gamma   90.00
#
_symmetry.space_group_name_H-M   'P 1'
#
loop_
_entity.id
_entity.type
_entity.pdbx_description
1 polymer ?
#
loop_
_entity_poly.entity_id
_entity_poly.type
_entity_poly.pdbx_seq_one_letter_code
_entity_poly.pdbx_strand_id
1 'polypeptide(L)' 'MAYQSGEDVQWSWGNGTASGKIDKIHEATITRTIKGTEVTRNGSAQDPALEIEQDDGTKVLKLASEVSKA' A
#
# COMPACT_ATOMS: atom_id res chain seq x y z
N MET A 1 -13.43 -2.62 5.95
CA MET A 1 -13.09 -2.57 4.53
C MET A 1 -12.14 -3.73 4.23
N ALA A 2 -12.47 -4.55 3.25
CA ALA A 2 -11.71 -5.77 3.00
C ALA A 2 -10.93 -5.64 1.70
N TYR A 3 -9.61 -5.74 1.80
CA TYR A 3 -8.72 -5.84 0.65
C TYR A 3 -8.08 -7.22 0.64
N GLN A 4 -7.67 -7.66 -0.55
CA GLN A 4 -7.03 -8.97 -0.72
C GLN A 4 -5.78 -8.79 -1.55
N SER A 5 -4.79 -9.67 -1.35
CA SER A 5 -3.61 -9.67 -2.21
C SER A 5 -4.03 -9.98 -3.64
N GLY A 6 -3.37 -9.30 -4.58
CA GLY A 6 -3.72 -9.38 -5.99
C GLY A 6 -4.76 -8.37 -6.45
N GLU A 7 -5.34 -7.62 -5.52
CA GLU A 7 -6.35 -6.61 -5.84
C GLU A 7 -5.69 -5.32 -6.30
N ASP A 8 -6.29 -4.64 -7.28
CA ASP A 8 -5.78 -3.36 -7.79
C ASP A 8 -6.32 -2.23 -6.94
N VAL A 9 -5.42 -1.30 -6.58
CA VAL A 9 -5.76 -0.12 -5.79
C VAL A 9 -5.11 1.11 -6.39
N GLN A 10 -5.60 2.27 -5.98
CA GLN A 10 -5.07 3.55 -6.43
C GLN A 10 -5.04 4.53 -5.27
N TRP A 11 -4.21 5.56 -5.42
CA TRP A 11 -4.10 6.63 -4.41
C TRP A 11 -3.65 7.90 -5.11
N SER A 12 -3.94 9.05 -4.48
CA SER A 12 -3.53 10.36 -5.00
C SER A 12 -2.13 10.69 -4.53
N TRP A 13 -1.35 11.29 -5.42
CA TRP A 13 -0.06 11.86 -5.06
C TRP A 13 0.17 13.10 -5.92
N GLY A 14 0.67 14.18 -5.28
CA GLY A 14 0.89 15.42 -6.01
C GLY A 14 -0.31 15.78 -6.87
N ASN A 15 -0.10 15.95 -8.18
CA ASN A 15 -1.15 16.30 -9.13
C ASN A 15 -1.73 15.10 -9.86
N GLY A 16 -1.37 13.89 -9.44
CA GLY A 16 -1.75 12.69 -10.18
C GLY A 16 -2.32 11.61 -9.31
N THR A 17 -2.58 10.49 -9.94
CA THR A 17 -3.04 9.26 -9.30
C THR A 17 -2.07 8.16 -9.64
N ALA A 18 -1.64 7.41 -8.63
CA ALA A 18 -0.82 6.23 -8.83
C ALA A 18 -1.67 5.01 -8.55
N SER A 19 -1.29 3.88 -9.11
CA SER A 19 -1.99 2.61 -8.89
C SER A 19 -1.00 1.47 -8.80
N GLY A 20 -1.45 0.37 -8.23
CA GLY A 20 -0.64 -0.83 -8.11
C GLY A 20 -1.47 -2.00 -7.64
N LYS A 21 -0.82 -3.13 -7.50
CA LYS A 21 -1.45 -4.37 -7.08
C LYS A 21 -0.97 -4.73 -5.68
N ILE A 22 -1.91 -5.08 -4.80
CA ILE A 22 -1.58 -5.48 -3.43
C ILE A 22 -0.80 -6.78 -3.47
N ASP A 23 0.40 -6.76 -2.89
CA ASP A 23 1.26 -7.93 -2.78
C ASP A 23 1.05 -8.64 -1.45
N LYS A 24 1.05 -7.88 -0.35
CA LYS A 24 0.87 -8.44 0.99
C LYS A 24 0.03 -7.49 1.85
N ILE A 25 -0.65 -8.05 2.83
CA ILE A 25 -1.49 -7.30 3.76
C ILE A 25 -1.02 -7.61 5.19
N HIS A 26 -0.81 -6.57 5.99
CA HIS A 26 -0.32 -6.70 7.36
C HIS A 26 -1.26 -5.97 8.31
N GLU A 27 -1.74 -6.68 9.34
CA GLU A 27 -2.61 -6.10 10.38
C GLU A 27 -1.80 -5.66 11.59
N ALA A 28 -0.57 -5.25 11.37
CA ALA A 28 0.37 -4.84 12.41
C ALA A 28 1.29 -3.76 11.87
N THR A 29 2.09 -3.17 12.75
CA THR A 29 3.10 -2.22 12.34
C THR A 29 4.16 -2.90 11.48
N ILE A 30 4.47 -2.31 10.34
CA ILE A 30 5.45 -2.85 9.41
C ILE A 30 6.33 -1.74 8.90
N THR A 31 7.62 -2.04 8.74
CA THR A 31 8.61 -1.13 8.19
C THR A 31 9.27 -1.77 6.99
N ARG A 32 9.41 -0.99 5.91
CA ARG A 32 10.10 -1.43 4.70
C ARG A 32 10.99 -0.32 4.19
N THR A 33 12.11 -0.69 3.60
CA THR A 33 12.98 0.26 2.91
C THR A 33 12.54 0.33 1.46
N ILE A 34 12.13 1.53 1.04
CA ILE A 34 11.62 1.79 -0.30
C ILE A 34 12.46 2.90 -0.90
N LYS A 35 13.17 2.59 -2.00
CA LYS A 35 14.07 3.54 -2.69
C LYS A 35 15.03 4.20 -1.71
N GLY A 36 15.63 3.39 -0.82
CA GLY A 36 16.59 3.87 0.15
C GLY A 36 16.00 4.62 1.34
N THR A 37 14.68 4.72 1.43
CA THR A 37 14.00 5.41 2.53
C THR A 37 13.23 4.39 3.37
N GLU A 38 13.38 4.47 4.67
CA GLU A 38 12.63 3.62 5.58
C GLU A 38 11.22 4.18 5.75
N VAL A 39 10.23 3.36 5.46
CA VAL A 39 8.81 3.74 5.55
C VAL A 39 8.13 2.81 6.54
N THR A 40 7.42 3.39 7.50
CA THR A 40 6.69 2.65 8.53
C THR A 40 5.21 2.99 8.45
N ARG A 41 4.37 1.96 8.55
CA ARG A 41 2.92 2.12 8.66
C ARG A 41 2.39 1.28 9.81
N ASN A 42 1.51 1.88 10.60
CA ASN A 42 0.90 1.21 11.75
C ASN A 42 -0.40 0.55 11.32
N GLY A 43 -0.31 -0.67 10.80
CA GLY A 43 -1.49 -1.40 10.38
C GLY A 43 -2.29 -1.95 11.55
N SER A 44 -3.56 -2.21 11.29
CA SER A 44 -4.47 -2.82 12.27
C SER A 44 -5.48 -3.70 11.51
N ALA A 45 -6.32 -4.42 12.25
CA ALA A 45 -7.34 -5.25 11.62
C ALA A 45 -8.34 -4.41 10.82
N GLN A 46 -8.64 -3.19 11.31
CA GLN A 46 -9.59 -2.30 10.66
C GLN A 46 -8.94 -1.47 9.55
N ASP A 47 -7.63 -1.26 9.61
CA ASP A 47 -6.91 -0.44 8.64
C ASP A 47 -5.52 -1.07 8.40
N PRO A 48 -5.47 -2.18 7.67
CA PRO A 48 -4.21 -2.89 7.48
C PRO A 48 -3.21 -2.11 6.63
N ALA A 49 -1.94 -2.41 6.82
CA ALA A 49 -0.87 -1.89 5.99
C ALA A 49 -0.74 -2.78 4.75
N LEU A 50 -0.68 -2.16 3.59
CA LEU A 50 -0.65 -2.85 2.31
C LEU A 50 0.71 -2.66 1.66
N GLU A 51 1.36 -3.77 1.30
CA GLU A 51 2.53 -3.73 0.43
C GLU A 51 2.01 -3.81 -1.00
N ILE A 52 2.30 -2.77 -1.80
CA ILE A 52 1.73 -2.62 -3.14
C ILE A 52 2.86 -2.56 -4.15
N GLU A 53 2.72 -3.28 -5.25
CA GLU A 53 3.68 -3.24 -6.34
C GLU A 53 3.07 -2.47 -7.51
N GLN A 54 3.77 -1.42 -7.95
CA GLN A 54 3.37 -0.64 -9.11
C GLN A 54 3.80 -1.35 -10.39
N ASP A 55 3.26 -0.92 -11.53
CA ASP A 55 3.52 -1.57 -12.83
C ASP A 55 5.00 -1.57 -13.21
N ASP A 56 5.75 -0.58 -12.74
CA ASP A 56 7.18 -0.49 -13.00
C ASP A 56 8.03 -1.30 -12.02
N GLY A 57 7.40 -2.07 -11.14
CA GLY A 57 8.09 -2.88 -10.15
C GLY A 57 8.41 -2.16 -8.86
N THR A 58 8.08 -0.87 -8.76
CA THR A 58 8.30 -0.10 -7.53
C THR A 58 7.35 -0.56 -6.44
N LYS A 59 7.87 -0.77 -5.24
CA LYS A 59 7.07 -1.13 -4.08
C LYS A 59 6.72 0.12 -3.28
N VAL A 60 5.50 0.16 -2.75
CA VAL A 60 5.08 1.21 -1.83
C VAL A 60 4.36 0.57 -0.65
N LEU A 61 4.26 1.30 0.44
CA LEU A 61 3.59 0.85 1.66
C LEU A 61 2.54 1.88 2.03
N LYS A 62 1.28 1.47 2.04
CA LYS A 62 0.15 2.35 2.33
C LYS A 62 -0.80 1.66 3.29
N LEU A 63 -1.50 2.46 4.11
CA LEU A 63 -2.64 1.94 4.87
C LEU A 63 -3.84 1.79 3.93
N ALA A 64 -4.74 0.86 4.26
CA ALA A 64 -5.96 0.66 3.49
C ALA A 64 -6.76 1.97 3.37
N SER A 65 -6.75 2.80 4.41
CA SER A 65 -7.44 4.08 4.40
C SER A 65 -6.80 5.10 3.45
N GLU A 66 -5.56 4.87 3.02
CA GLU A 66 -4.85 5.79 2.13
C GLU A 66 -5.10 5.48 0.65
N VAL A 67 -5.76 4.39 0.35
CA VAL A 67 -5.99 3.94 -1.03
C VAL A 67 -7.47 3.67 -1.25
N SER A 68 -7.84 3.51 -2.52
CA SER A 68 -9.19 3.06 -2.89
C SER A 68 -9.07 2.00 -3.98
N LYS A 69 -10.15 1.27 -4.22
CA LYS A 69 -10.16 0.26 -5.27
C LYS A 69 -10.07 0.92 -6.64
N ALA A 70 -9.20 0.38 -7.46
CA ALA A 70 -9.04 0.89 -8.82
C ALA A 70 -10.08 0.32 -9.77
#